data_d18abb91cbd72053596564a29f34a6ad
#
_entry.id   d18abb91cbd72053596564a29f34a6ad
#
_cell.length_a   1.000
_cell.length_b   1.000
_cell.length_c   1.000
_cell.angle_alpha   90.00
_cell.angle_beta   90.00
_cell.angle_gamma   90.00
#
_symmetry.space_group_name_H-M   'P 1'
#
loop_
_entity.id
_entity.type
_entity.pdbx_description
1 polymer ?
#
loop_
_entity_poly.entity_id
_entity_poly.type
_entity_poly.pdbx_seq_one_letter_code
_entity_poly.pdbx_strand_id
1 'polypeptide(L)'
;MKKWRCTVCGYIHTGNEPPEKCPNCGATKDKFVEVKDDFEHIHIPYAQKMSYGNDVETNPFFGNYTSLSPFIYNLPVGKRVPLHKHPTTDELFFVLKGKIKFKVGEKEIIAVPGDVVEGKMDIPHTFANIGDEHAAFLSVKGPKPVDLIMLEK
;
A
#
# COMPACT_ATOMS: atom_id res chain seq x y z
N MET A 1 2.52 16.54 24.52
CA MET A 1 2.06 15.17 24.87
C MET A 1 2.44 14.25 23.73
N LYS A 2 2.98 13.09 24.04
CA LYS A 2 3.36 12.08 23.04
C LYS A 2 2.15 11.28 22.60
N LYS A 3 2.23 10.69 21.41
CA LYS A 3 1.25 9.71 20.93
C LYS A 3 1.91 8.32 20.88
N TRP A 4 1.18 7.30 21.31
CA TRP A 4 1.62 5.93 21.38
C TRP A 4 0.66 5.04 20.59
N ARG A 5 1.15 4.27 19.65
CA ARG A 5 0.32 3.36 18.84
C ARG A 5 0.53 1.92 19.33
N CYS A 6 -0.57 1.25 19.62
CA CYS A 6 -0.57 -0.19 19.85
C CYS A 6 -0.24 -0.93 18.54
N THR A 7 0.80 -1.74 18.52
CA THR A 7 1.22 -2.52 17.36
C THR A 7 0.30 -3.70 17.04
N VAL A 8 -0.57 -4.08 17.99
CA VAL A 8 -1.52 -5.20 17.83
C VAL A 8 -2.81 -4.76 17.15
N CYS A 9 -3.41 -3.63 17.57
CA CYS A 9 -4.74 -3.22 17.09
C CYS A 9 -4.79 -1.80 16.47
N GLY A 10 -3.67 -1.06 16.48
CA GLY A 10 -3.60 0.29 15.94
C GLY A 10 -4.14 1.39 16.85
N TYR A 11 -4.69 1.08 18.03
CA TYR A 11 -5.18 2.09 18.97
C TYR A 11 -4.13 3.15 19.29
N ILE A 12 -4.53 4.44 19.29
CA ILE A 12 -3.66 5.58 19.62
C ILE A 12 -3.99 6.09 21.01
N HIS A 13 -2.97 6.07 21.88
CA HIS A 13 -2.99 6.68 23.20
C HIS A 13 -2.25 8.02 23.18
N THR A 14 -2.79 9.03 23.84
CA THR A 14 -2.12 10.33 24.03
C THR A 14 -1.72 10.48 25.50
N GLY A 15 -0.44 10.62 25.77
CA GLY A 15 0.11 10.73 27.12
C GLY A 15 1.63 10.84 27.11
N ASN A 16 2.25 11.10 28.24
CA ASN A 16 3.71 11.15 28.33
C ASN A 16 4.35 9.76 28.22
N GLU A 17 3.59 8.72 28.55
CA GLU A 17 3.99 7.30 28.47
C GLU A 17 2.86 6.47 27.85
N PRO A 18 3.16 5.29 27.31
CA PRO A 18 2.13 4.36 26.86
C PRO A 18 1.34 3.79 28.05
N PRO A 19 0.06 3.43 27.87
CA PRO A 19 -0.75 2.84 28.92
C PRO A 19 -0.23 1.44 29.27
N GLU A 20 -0.43 1.00 30.52
CA GLU A 20 -0.02 -0.34 30.98
C GLU A 20 -0.69 -1.47 30.19
N LYS A 21 -1.95 -1.22 29.76
CA LYS A 21 -2.72 -2.11 28.89
C LYS A 21 -3.49 -1.32 27.84
N CYS A 22 -3.54 -1.85 26.65
CA CYS A 22 -4.35 -1.27 25.58
C CYS A 22 -5.85 -1.38 25.92
N PRO A 23 -6.59 -0.27 25.97
CA PRO A 23 -8.03 -0.29 26.30
C PRO A 23 -8.87 -0.97 25.21
N ASN A 24 -8.34 -1.11 24.00
CA ASN A 24 -9.05 -1.71 22.86
C ASN A 24 -8.82 -3.24 22.74
N CYS A 25 -7.59 -3.73 23.01
CA CYS A 25 -7.27 -5.14 22.77
C CYS A 25 -6.56 -5.83 23.94
N GLY A 26 -6.31 -5.14 25.06
CA GLY A 26 -5.65 -5.70 26.25
C GLY A 26 -4.14 -5.92 26.12
N ALA A 27 -3.53 -5.59 25.00
CA ALA A 27 -2.08 -5.71 24.78
C ALA A 27 -1.28 -4.90 25.84
N THR A 28 -0.17 -5.44 26.27
CA THR A 28 0.69 -4.84 27.31
C THR A 28 1.49 -3.66 26.78
N LYS A 29 2.02 -2.83 27.67
CA LYS A 29 2.78 -1.60 27.41
C LYS A 29 3.91 -1.78 26.38
N ASP A 30 4.58 -2.91 26.37
CA ASP A 30 5.66 -3.24 25.44
C ASP A 30 5.20 -3.35 23.97
N LYS A 31 3.90 -3.43 23.73
CA LYS A 31 3.30 -3.41 22.38
C LYS A 31 2.97 -2.02 21.89
N PHE A 32 3.39 -0.98 22.59
CA PHE A 32 3.21 0.40 22.13
C PHE A 32 4.52 0.96 21.60
N VAL A 33 4.40 1.69 20.48
CA VAL A 33 5.50 2.46 19.89
C VAL A 33 5.17 3.93 19.90
N GLU A 34 6.13 4.78 20.18
CA GLU A 34 5.95 6.21 20.10
C GLU A 34 5.68 6.62 18.65
N VAL A 35 4.58 7.31 18.41
CA VAL A 35 4.26 7.92 17.12
C VAL A 35 4.94 9.29 17.12
N LYS A 36 6.07 9.39 16.45
CA LYS A 36 6.65 10.69 16.13
C LYS A 36 5.80 11.30 15.03
N ASP A 37 5.28 12.49 15.26
CA ASP A 37 4.67 13.29 14.20
C ASP A 37 5.81 13.72 13.27
N ASP A 38 6.09 12.87 12.29
CA ASP A 38 7.18 13.06 11.35
C ASP A 38 6.69 13.97 10.22
N PHE A 39 6.57 15.25 10.53
CA PHE A 39 6.19 16.29 9.56
C PHE A 39 7.24 16.48 8.44
N GLU A 40 8.39 15.83 8.53
CA GLU A 40 9.42 15.85 7.49
C GLU A 40 8.95 15.17 6.18
N HIS A 41 7.90 14.34 6.24
CA HIS A 41 7.40 13.55 5.11
C HIS A 41 6.04 13.98 4.57
N ILE A 42 5.65 15.25 4.72
CA ILE A 42 4.37 15.75 4.17
C ILE A 42 4.38 15.85 2.63
N HIS A 43 5.55 15.84 2.02
CA HIS A 43 5.70 15.86 0.57
C HIS A 43 6.92 15.03 0.14
N ILE A 44 6.66 14.03 -0.70
CA ILE A 44 7.71 13.25 -1.37
C ILE A 44 7.36 13.22 -2.86
N PRO A 45 8.21 13.77 -3.75
CA PRO A 45 8.04 13.57 -5.18
C PRO A 45 8.08 12.07 -5.51
N TYR A 46 7.11 11.56 -6.28
CA TYR A 46 7.06 10.14 -6.61
C TYR A 46 8.33 9.64 -7.31
N ALA A 47 9.02 10.52 -8.04
CA ALA A 47 10.28 10.22 -8.71
C ALA A 47 11.36 9.70 -7.74
N GLN A 48 11.35 10.10 -6.47
CA GLN A 48 12.26 9.59 -5.44
C GLN A 48 11.94 8.14 -5.01
N LYS A 49 10.77 7.64 -5.38
CA LYS A 49 10.31 6.27 -5.09
C LYS A 49 10.31 5.37 -6.32
N MET A 50 10.72 5.91 -7.46
CA MET A 50 10.91 5.14 -8.68
C MET A 50 12.16 4.27 -8.58
N SER A 51 12.06 3.06 -9.10
CA SER A 51 13.18 2.16 -9.35
C SER A 51 13.14 1.67 -10.79
N TYR A 52 14.29 1.32 -11.32
CA TYR A 52 14.46 0.94 -12.72
C TYR A 52 15.21 -0.39 -12.86
N GLY A 53 14.96 -1.29 -11.90
CA GLY A 53 15.47 -2.65 -11.94
C GLY A 53 14.83 -3.52 -13.03
N ASN A 54 15.22 -4.79 -13.08
CA ASN A 54 14.74 -5.75 -14.07
C ASN A 54 13.52 -6.55 -13.61
N ASP A 55 13.13 -6.39 -12.35
CA ASP A 55 11.99 -7.07 -11.75
C ASP A 55 10.99 -6.06 -11.16
N VAL A 56 9.78 -6.54 -10.86
CA VAL A 56 8.78 -5.73 -10.17
C VAL A 56 9.28 -5.38 -8.77
N GLU A 57 9.29 -4.11 -8.47
CA GLU A 57 9.69 -3.60 -7.16
C GLU A 57 8.58 -2.77 -6.53
N THR A 58 8.47 -2.85 -5.21
CA THR A 58 7.51 -2.08 -4.42
C THR A 58 8.24 -1.24 -3.38
N ASN A 59 8.01 0.06 -3.40
CA ASN A 59 8.60 0.99 -2.45
C ASN A 59 7.52 1.63 -1.58
N PRO A 60 7.63 1.61 -0.23
CA PRO A 60 6.69 2.31 0.63
C PRO A 60 6.74 3.80 0.32
N PHE A 61 5.56 4.43 0.17
CA PHE A 61 5.51 5.83 -0.21
C PHE A 61 5.81 6.77 0.95
N PHE A 62 5.20 6.50 2.10
CA PHE A 62 5.47 7.20 3.36
C PHE A 62 5.69 6.20 4.49
N GLY A 63 5.92 6.71 5.69
CA GLY A 63 6.05 5.91 6.90
C GLY A 63 4.75 5.22 7.35
N ASN A 64 4.59 5.06 8.65
CA ASN A 64 3.55 4.22 9.22
C ASN A 64 2.17 4.88 9.26
N TYR A 65 1.31 4.57 8.30
CA TYR A 65 -0.12 4.89 8.40
C TYR A 65 -0.85 3.90 9.31
N THR A 66 -1.83 4.38 10.04
CA THR A 66 -2.65 3.53 10.93
C THR A 66 -3.56 2.59 10.14
N SER A 67 -4.21 3.10 9.08
CA SER A 67 -5.26 2.39 8.35
C SER A 67 -4.91 2.11 6.89
N LEU A 68 -3.92 2.79 6.34
CA LEU A 68 -3.56 2.71 4.93
C LEU A 68 -2.18 2.09 4.73
N SER A 69 -1.98 1.51 3.55
CA SER A 69 -0.71 0.93 3.12
C SER A 69 -0.39 1.44 1.70
N PRO A 70 0.23 2.64 1.55
CA PRO A 70 0.59 3.17 0.26
C PRO A 70 1.95 2.66 -0.20
N PHE A 71 2.02 2.20 -1.46
CA PHE A 71 3.24 1.75 -2.13
C PHE A 71 3.31 2.26 -3.55
N ILE A 72 4.50 2.60 -4.02
CA ILE A 72 4.79 2.74 -5.45
C ILE A 72 5.18 1.37 -5.98
N TYR A 73 4.46 0.89 -6.97
CA TYR A 73 4.83 -0.26 -7.78
C TYR A 73 5.60 0.23 -9.00
N ASN A 74 6.75 -0.40 -9.23
CA ASN A 74 7.61 -0.18 -10.39
C ASN A 74 7.61 -1.46 -11.23
N LEU A 75 7.14 -1.35 -12.48
CA LEU A 75 7.01 -2.46 -13.39
C LEU A 75 7.90 -2.25 -14.62
N PRO A 76 8.96 -3.04 -14.78
CA PRO A 76 9.72 -3.09 -16.02
C PRO A 76 8.84 -3.50 -17.21
N VAL A 77 9.31 -3.21 -18.42
CA VAL A 77 8.59 -3.58 -19.66
C VAL A 77 8.28 -5.07 -19.69
N GLY A 78 7.03 -5.43 -19.97
CA GLY A 78 6.56 -6.81 -20.06
C GLY A 78 6.41 -7.54 -18.73
N LYS A 79 6.75 -6.92 -17.61
CA LYS A 79 6.56 -7.54 -16.28
C LYS A 79 5.13 -7.39 -15.79
N ARG A 80 4.71 -8.38 -14.99
CA ARG A 80 3.38 -8.41 -14.37
C ARG A 80 3.44 -8.82 -12.90
N VAL A 81 2.43 -8.47 -12.16
CA VAL A 81 2.15 -9.04 -10.85
C VAL A 81 1.14 -10.19 -11.03
N PRO A 82 1.41 -11.39 -10.50
CA PRO A 82 0.49 -12.52 -10.62
C PRO A 82 -0.90 -12.22 -10.07
N LEU A 83 -1.89 -12.99 -10.53
CA LEU A 83 -3.28 -12.87 -10.06
C LEU A 83 -3.35 -13.14 -8.56
N HIS A 84 -3.93 -12.19 -7.83
CA HIS A 84 -4.10 -12.24 -6.39
C HIS A 84 -5.36 -11.51 -5.94
N LYS A 85 -5.69 -11.61 -4.68
CA LYS A 85 -6.79 -10.86 -4.07
C LYS A 85 -6.48 -10.48 -2.62
N HIS A 86 -7.19 -9.49 -2.13
CA HIS A 86 -7.17 -9.03 -0.75
C HIS A 86 -8.54 -9.27 -0.10
N PRO A 87 -8.70 -10.33 0.73
CA PRO A 87 -10.01 -10.70 1.30
C PRO A 87 -10.68 -9.62 2.13
N THR A 88 -9.93 -8.76 2.81
CA THR A 88 -10.46 -7.77 3.76
C THR A 88 -10.06 -6.33 3.46
N THR A 89 -9.47 -6.08 2.26
CA THR A 89 -8.85 -4.81 1.92
C THR A 89 -9.26 -4.35 0.53
N ASP A 90 -9.69 -3.10 0.41
CA ASP A 90 -9.81 -2.42 -0.88
C ASP A 90 -8.45 -1.89 -1.32
N GLU A 91 -8.25 -1.75 -2.63
CA GLU A 91 -7.04 -1.18 -3.22
C GLU A 91 -7.40 -0.19 -4.32
N LEU A 92 -6.75 0.98 -4.30
CA LEU A 92 -6.81 1.97 -5.37
C LEU A 92 -5.46 2.05 -6.07
N PHE A 93 -5.49 2.09 -7.40
CA PHE A 93 -4.31 2.18 -8.25
C PHE A 93 -4.34 3.51 -9.00
N PHE A 94 -3.39 4.39 -8.70
CA PHE A 94 -3.21 5.68 -9.37
C PHE A 94 -2.05 5.56 -10.34
N VAL A 95 -2.30 5.55 -11.64
CA VAL A 95 -1.23 5.42 -12.64
C VAL A 95 -0.42 6.72 -12.71
N LEU A 96 0.89 6.59 -12.54
CA LEU A 96 1.84 7.71 -12.51
C LEU A 96 2.70 7.78 -13.76
N LYS A 97 3.01 6.61 -14.35
CA LYS A 97 3.89 6.52 -15.51
C LYS A 97 3.60 5.25 -16.33
N GLY A 98 3.78 5.34 -17.66
CA GLY A 98 3.71 4.21 -18.56
C GLY A 98 2.29 3.79 -18.92
N LYS A 99 2.15 2.58 -19.46
CA LYS A 99 0.87 2.01 -19.92
C LYS A 99 0.66 0.65 -19.29
N ILE A 100 -0.37 0.54 -18.45
CA ILE A 100 -0.61 -0.63 -17.61
C ILE A 100 -1.95 -1.26 -17.97
N LYS A 101 -1.93 -2.57 -18.20
CA LYS A 101 -3.13 -3.38 -18.31
C LYS A 101 -3.48 -3.94 -16.94
N PHE A 102 -4.65 -3.61 -16.44
CA PHE A 102 -5.25 -4.21 -15.26
C PHE A 102 -6.29 -5.24 -15.69
N LYS A 103 -6.37 -6.36 -14.98
CA LYS A 103 -7.53 -7.24 -14.96
C LYS A 103 -8.08 -7.23 -13.54
N VAL A 104 -9.35 -6.85 -13.36
CA VAL A 104 -10.05 -6.79 -12.08
C VAL A 104 -11.35 -7.58 -12.23
N GLY A 105 -11.44 -8.74 -11.57
CA GLY A 105 -12.47 -9.71 -11.86
C GLY A 105 -12.42 -10.12 -13.34
N GLU A 106 -13.54 -9.96 -14.04
CA GLU A 106 -13.64 -10.25 -15.47
C GLU A 106 -13.35 -9.03 -16.39
N LYS A 107 -13.09 -7.86 -15.83
CA LYS A 107 -12.85 -6.63 -16.59
C LYS A 107 -11.38 -6.44 -16.91
N GLU A 108 -11.06 -6.12 -18.14
CA GLU A 108 -9.74 -5.68 -18.56
C GLU A 108 -9.76 -4.16 -18.83
N ILE A 109 -8.78 -3.47 -18.30
CA ILE A 109 -8.65 -2.02 -18.34
C ILE A 109 -7.23 -1.69 -18.76
N ILE A 110 -7.09 -0.81 -19.76
CA ILE A 110 -5.80 -0.21 -20.11
C ILE A 110 -5.78 1.19 -19.51
N ALA A 111 -4.86 1.44 -18.61
CA ALA A 111 -4.74 2.69 -17.88
C ALA A 111 -3.42 3.40 -18.21
N VAL A 112 -3.46 4.73 -18.21
CA VAL A 112 -2.36 5.65 -18.49
C VAL A 112 -2.23 6.68 -17.37
N PRO A 113 -1.15 7.47 -17.31
CA PRO A 113 -0.96 8.45 -16.25
C PRO A 113 -2.16 9.38 -16.05
N GLY A 114 -2.61 9.48 -14.80
CA GLY A 114 -3.80 10.21 -14.38
C GLY A 114 -5.05 9.34 -14.17
N ASP A 115 -5.04 8.11 -14.68
CA ASP A 115 -6.15 7.18 -14.44
C ASP A 115 -6.10 6.57 -13.05
N VAL A 116 -7.30 6.25 -12.54
CA VAL A 116 -7.49 5.51 -11.29
C VAL A 116 -8.25 4.23 -11.57
N VAL A 117 -7.72 3.12 -11.10
CA VAL A 117 -8.38 1.80 -11.15
C VAL A 117 -8.70 1.36 -9.72
N GLU A 118 -9.82 0.68 -9.53
CA GLU A 118 -10.29 0.20 -8.24
C GLU A 118 -10.24 -1.33 -8.18
N GLY A 119 -9.56 -1.87 -7.16
CA GLY A 119 -9.62 -3.27 -6.75
C GLY A 119 -10.43 -3.40 -5.48
N LYS A 120 -11.68 -3.84 -5.60
CA LYS A 120 -12.55 -4.09 -4.44
C LYS A 120 -12.06 -5.28 -3.63
N MET A 121 -12.38 -5.23 -2.34
CA MET A 121 -12.25 -6.34 -1.39
C MET A 121 -12.71 -7.66 -2.02
N ASP A 122 -11.89 -8.70 -1.86
CA ASP A 122 -12.10 -10.07 -2.32
C ASP A 122 -12.22 -10.25 -3.86
N ILE A 123 -12.04 -9.20 -4.66
CA ILE A 123 -12.05 -9.30 -6.13
C ILE A 123 -10.62 -9.60 -6.63
N PRO A 124 -10.43 -10.74 -7.34
CA PRO A 124 -9.14 -11.07 -7.94
C PRO A 124 -8.68 -10.02 -8.95
N HIS A 125 -7.40 -9.66 -8.87
CA HIS A 125 -6.81 -8.72 -9.82
C HIS A 125 -5.35 -9.02 -10.13
N THR A 126 -4.92 -8.55 -11.29
CA THR A 126 -3.53 -8.60 -11.76
C THR A 126 -3.27 -7.36 -12.61
N PHE A 127 -2.02 -7.02 -12.80
CA PHE A 127 -1.62 -5.90 -13.65
C PHE A 127 -0.28 -6.17 -14.32
N ALA A 128 -0.12 -5.65 -15.53
CA ALA A 128 1.05 -5.83 -16.36
C ALA A 128 1.44 -4.54 -17.08
N ASN A 129 2.72 -4.28 -17.17
CA ASN A 129 3.22 -3.22 -18.04
C ASN A 129 3.17 -3.70 -19.50
N ILE A 130 2.36 -3.02 -20.30
CA ILE A 130 2.16 -3.28 -21.75
C ILE A 130 2.75 -2.16 -22.62
N GLY A 131 3.44 -1.20 -22.01
CA GLY A 131 4.13 -0.13 -22.71
C GLY A 131 5.57 -0.52 -23.07
N ASP A 132 6.28 0.43 -23.63
CA ASP A 132 7.67 0.33 -24.09
C ASP A 132 8.69 0.98 -23.13
N GLU A 133 8.20 1.49 -22.00
CA GLU A 133 9.02 2.04 -20.92
C GLU A 133 8.63 1.48 -19.56
N HIS A 134 9.44 1.72 -18.52
CA HIS A 134 9.05 1.40 -17.14
C HIS A 134 7.76 2.11 -16.77
N ALA A 135 6.83 1.36 -16.20
CA ALA A 135 5.58 1.88 -15.69
C ALA A 135 5.59 1.96 -14.16
N ALA A 136 4.78 2.87 -13.63
CA ALA A 136 4.60 3.00 -12.20
C ALA A 136 3.19 3.44 -11.84
N PHE A 137 2.72 2.95 -10.69
CA PHE A 137 1.47 3.42 -10.08
C PHE A 137 1.61 3.46 -8.57
N LEU A 138 0.86 4.36 -7.94
CA LEU A 138 0.65 4.37 -6.50
C LEU A 138 -0.50 3.40 -6.18
N SER A 139 -0.22 2.39 -5.39
CA SER A 139 -1.22 1.54 -4.74
C SER A 139 -1.51 2.06 -3.35
N VAL A 140 -2.78 2.21 -3.01
CA VAL A 140 -3.23 2.55 -1.66
C VAL A 140 -4.20 1.47 -1.20
N LYS A 141 -3.78 0.70 -0.20
CA LYS A 141 -4.56 -0.39 0.38
C LYS A 141 -5.11 0.00 1.75
N GLY A 142 -6.32 -0.45 2.04
CA GLY A 142 -6.94 -0.26 3.35
C GLY A 142 -8.28 -1.00 3.49
N PRO A 143 -8.72 -1.28 4.73
CA PRO A 143 -8.01 -1.06 5.99
C PRO A 143 -6.84 -2.03 6.22
N LYS A 144 -5.99 -1.71 7.20
CA LYS A 144 -4.98 -2.65 7.72
C LYS A 144 -5.60 -3.62 8.74
N PRO A 145 -5.00 -4.83 8.93
CA PRO A 145 -3.84 -5.37 8.20
C PRO A 145 -4.19 -5.71 6.76
N VAL A 146 -3.22 -5.56 5.86
CA VAL A 146 -3.38 -5.99 4.46
C VAL A 146 -3.08 -7.48 4.38
N ASP A 147 -4.05 -8.26 3.97
CA ASP A 147 -3.91 -9.67 3.65
C ASP A 147 -3.72 -9.88 2.14
N LEU A 148 -3.20 -11.02 1.78
CA LEU A 148 -2.88 -11.35 0.39
C LEU A 148 -3.07 -12.86 0.16
N ILE A 149 -3.86 -13.20 -0.85
CA ILE A 149 -3.99 -14.57 -1.35
C ILE A 149 -3.54 -14.59 -2.82
N MET A 150 -2.45 -15.30 -3.08
CA MET A 150 -1.99 -15.55 -4.45
C MET A 150 -2.87 -16.63 -5.10
N LEU A 151 -3.38 -16.37 -6.30
CA LEU A 151 -4.22 -17.26 -7.09
C LEU A 151 -3.45 -17.87 -8.28
N GLU A 152 -2.28 -17.33 -8.59
CA GLU A 152 -1.30 -17.83 -9.55
C GLU A 152 0.07 -17.94 -8.87
N LYS A 153 0.91 -18.83 -9.36
CA LYS A 153 2.31 -18.98 -8.95
C LYS A 153 3.24 -18.15 -9.85
#